data_cb4ee0a6019f574c86d21a1d7af938f8
#
_entry.id   cb4ee0a6019f574c86d21a1d7af938f8
#
_cell.length_a   1.000
_cell.length_b   1.000
_cell.length_c   1.000
_cell.angle_alpha   90.00
_cell.angle_beta   90.00
_cell.angle_gamma   90.00
#
_symmetry.space_group_name_H-M   'P 1'
#
loop_
_entity.id
_entity.type
_entity.pdbx_description
1 polymer ?
#
loop_
_entity_poly.entity_id
_entity_poly.type
_entity_poly.pdbx_seq_one_letter_code
_entity_poly.pdbx_strand_id
1 'polypeptide(L)'
;MNIANLFFILIQKPFKSLFLLLLALPSLANAEDGSVTKAWLDVKTEFSETWQSPNTELYIPINTWHNRNYYSAQKIDGFNEWPWGLGVGKYRYDEDGDWHGLYAMAFLDSHSDVEPIAGYGFQKVWGASDNVRLGIGYTAGVTFRSDSDYIPLPVLAPLFSIKYKQVALQSTYIFGGNGYGNVLFSWLRWELN
;
A
#
# COMPACT_ATOMS: atom_id res chain seq x y z
N MET A 1 -21.12 1.40 15.73
CA MET A 1 -21.02 0.95 14.33
C MET A 1 -19.56 0.56 14.14
N ASN A 2 -19.29 -0.71 13.81
CA ASN A 2 -17.92 -1.25 13.82
C ASN A 2 -17.17 -0.76 12.57
N ILE A 3 -15.91 -0.33 12.70
CA ILE A 3 -15.06 0.20 11.61
C ILE A 3 -14.99 -0.77 10.42
N ALA A 4 -15.03 -2.08 10.68
CA ALA A 4 -15.11 -3.12 9.64
C ALA A 4 -16.38 -3.02 8.78
N ASN A 5 -17.51 -2.64 9.37
CA ASN A 5 -18.77 -2.45 8.62
C ASN A 5 -18.79 -1.18 7.79
N LEU A 6 -18.06 -0.13 8.21
CA LEU A 6 -17.91 1.09 7.41
C LEU A 6 -17.08 0.83 6.14
N PHE A 7 -16.02 0.04 6.26
CA PHE A 7 -15.20 -0.41 5.12
C PHE A 7 -16.01 -1.29 4.14
N PHE A 8 -16.87 -2.16 4.66
CA PHE A 8 -17.70 -3.07 3.86
C PHE A 8 -18.77 -2.31 3.05
N ILE A 9 -19.34 -1.24 3.61
CA ILE A 9 -20.35 -0.40 2.95
C ILE A 9 -19.71 0.46 1.83
N LEU A 10 -18.46 0.85 1.97
CA LEU A 10 -17.73 1.65 0.98
C LEU A 10 -17.37 0.85 -0.28
N ILE A 11 -17.19 -0.47 -0.18
CA ILE A 11 -16.86 -1.33 -1.32
C ILE A 11 -18.10 -1.74 -2.15
N GLN A 12 -19.30 -1.71 -1.56
CA GLN A 12 -20.52 -2.18 -2.24
C GLN A 12 -21.41 -1.08 -2.88
N LYS A 13 -21.12 0.20 -2.65
CA LYS A 13 -21.91 1.29 -3.29
C LYS A 13 -21.11 1.93 -4.43
N PRO A 14 -21.75 2.27 -5.54
CA PRO A 14 -21.05 2.82 -6.69
C PRO A 14 -20.34 4.13 -6.32
N PHE A 15 -19.14 4.22 -6.78
CA PHE A 15 -18.04 5.18 -6.67
C PHE A 15 -18.34 6.67 -6.36
N LYS A 16 -19.58 7.13 -6.50
CA LYS A 16 -19.98 8.51 -6.20
C LYS A 16 -19.74 8.92 -4.74
N SER A 17 -19.82 7.95 -3.81
CA SER A 17 -19.63 8.23 -2.38
C SER A 17 -18.17 8.34 -1.96
N LEU A 18 -17.26 7.64 -2.61
CA LEU A 18 -15.83 7.66 -2.27
C LEU A 18 -15.13 8.89 -2.87
N PHE A 19 -15.51 9.29 -4.08
CA PHE A 19 -15.06 10.55 -4.68
C PHE A 19 -15.55 11.76 -3.86
N LEU A 20 -16.75 11.66 -3.27
CA LEU A 20 -17.27 12.63 -2.32
C LEU A 20 -16.50 12.63 -0.98
N LEU A 21 -15.96 11.50 -0.54
CA LEU A 21 -15.14 11.44 0.67
C LEU A 21 -13.76 12.10 0.45
N LEU A 22 -13.13 11.89 -0.70
CA LEU A 22 -11.89 12.57 -1.10
C LEU A 22 -12.10 14.07 -1.36
N LEU A 23 -13.27 14.46 -1.87
CA LEU A 23 -13.67 15.86 -2.03
C LEU A 23 -14.15 16.51 -0.72
N ALA A 24 -14.56 15.72 0.28
CA ALA A 24 -14.97 16.20 1.59
C ALA A 24 -13.77 16.45 2.53
N LEU A 25 -12.57 15.98 2.20
CA LEU A 25 -11.35 16.30 2.96
C LEU A 25 -11.11 17.83 3.09
N PRO A 26 -11.34 18.66 2.06
CA PRO A 26 -11.27 20.12 2.21
C PRO A 26 -12.42 20.72 3.05
N SER A 27 -13.59 20.07 3.11
CA SER A 27 -14.72 20.56 3.93
C SER A 27 -14.62 20.17 5.40
N LEU A 28 -13.82 19.15 5.74
CA LEU A 28 -13.42 18.84 7.11
C LEU A 28 -12.37 19.84 7.64
N ALA A 29 -11.65 20.53 6.75
CA ALA A 29 -10.72 21.60 7.11
C ALA A 29 -11.42 22.87 7.67
N ASN A 30 -12.73 22.97 7.54
CA ASN A 30 -13.53 24.04 8.16
C ASN A 30 -14.16 23.64 9.51
N ALA A 31 -13.92 22.42 9.99
CA ALA A 31 -14.18 22.09 11.39
C ALA A 31 -13.12 22.82 12.24
N GLU A 32 -13.54 23.58 13.23
CA GLU A 32 -12.72 24.41 14.13
C GLU A 32 -11.68 23.67 14.97
N ASP A 33 -11.26 22.48 14.54
CA ASP A 33 -10.27 21.67 15.22
C ASP A 33 -8.92 21.77 14.47
N GLY A 34 -8.02 22.59 15.01
CA GLY A 34 -6.65 22.75 14.50
C GLY A 34 -5.87 21.43 14.35
N SER A 35 -6.40 20.31 14.89
CA SER A 35 -5.81 18.97 14.78
C SER A 35 -5.88 18.41 13.36
N VAL A 36 -6.99 18.60 12.65
CA VAL A 36 -7.15 18.11 11.25
C VAL A 36 -6.24 18.87 10.30
N THR A 37 -6.16 20.20 10.48
CA THR A 37 -5.26 21.05 9.69
C THR A 37 -3.79 20.67 9.93
N LYS A 38 -3.42 20.41 11.17
CA LYS A 38 -2.08 19.95 11.52
C LYS A 38 -1.76 18.60 10.87
N ALA A 39 -2.63 17.59 11.02
CA ALA A 39 -2.44 16.27 10.42
C ALA A 39 -2.29 16.35 8.89
N TRP A 40 -3.05 17.23 8.22
CA TRP A 40 -2.90 17.45 6.77
C TRP A 40 -1.57 18.09 6.40
N LEU A 41 -1.10 19.07 7.19
CA LEU A 41 0.21 19.69 6.99
C LEU A 41 1.33 18.68 7.21
N ASP A 42 1.23 17.84 8.24
CA ASP A 42 2.20 16.79 8.52
C ASP A 42 2.30 15.82 7.33
N VAL A 43 1.16 15.32 6.80
CA VAL A 43 1.14 14.45 5.61
C VAL A 43 1.77 15.12 4.39
N LYS A 44 1.50 16.40 4.14
CA LYS A 44 2.12 17.16 3.03
C LYS A 44 3.63 17.29 3.21
N THR A 45 4.08 17.53 4.42
CA THR A 45 5.50 17.66 4.76
C THR A 45 6.21 16.34 4.51
N GLU A 46 5.70 15.23 5.05
CA GLU A 46 6.24 13.89 4.87
C GLU A 46 6.36 13.51 3.37
N PHE A 47 5.30 13.78 2.61
CA PHE A 47 5.29 13.54 1.17
C PHE A 47 6.35 14.39 0.45
N SER A 48 6.42 15.68 0.76
CA SER A 48 7.36 16.61 0.13
C SER A 48 8.82 16.26 0.43
N GLU A 49 9.13 15.93 1.67
CA GLU A 49 10.48 15.54 2.10
C GLU A 49 10.90 14.22 1.45
N THR A 50 9.98 13.23 1.38
CA THR A 50 10.26 11.96 0.72
C THR A 50 10.45 12.16 -0.79
N TRP A 51 9.66 13.03 -1.44
CA TRP A 51 9.80 13.34 -2.85
C TRP A 51 11.14 14.02 -3.18
N GLN A 52 11.61 14.90 -2.30
CA GLN A 52 12.88 15.63 -2.46
C GLN A 52 14.10 14.79 -2.06
N SER A 53 13.89 13.62 -1.44
CA SER A 53 15.01 12.75 -1.07
C SER A 53 15.83 12.35 -2.31
N PRO A 54 17.18 12.36 -2.22
CA PRO A 54 18.03 11.86 -3.29
C PRO A 54 18.00 10.34 -3.40
N ASN A 55 17.56 9.64 -2.34
CA ASN A 55 17.61 8.18 -2.27
C ASN A 55 16.52 7.54 -3.14
N THR A 56 16.90 6.51 -3.86
CA THR A 56 16.02 5.76 -4.75
C THR A 56 16.02 4.28 -4.43
N GLU A 57 14.92 3.61 -4.74
CA GLU A 57 14.78 2.17 -4.51
C GLU A 57 13.99 1.51 -5.65
N LEU A 58 14.26 0.22 -5.83
CA LEU A 58 13.53 -0.66 -6.75
C LEU A 58 12.54 -1.53 -5.99
N TYR A 59 11.44 -1.85 -6.65
CA TYR A 59 10.41 -2.75 -6.17
C TYR A 59 10.24 -3.90 -7.15
N ILE A 60 10.33 -5.12 -6.66
CA ILE A 60 10.23 -6.34 -7.46
C ILE A 60 9.14 -7.22 -6.84
N PRO A 61 7.91 -7.20 -7.36
CA PRO A 61 6.84 -8.10 -6.93
C PRO A 61 7.26 -9.56 -7.08
N ILE A 62 7.00 -10.37 -6.05
CA ILE A 62 7.46 -11.77 -6.01
C ILE A 62 6.36 -12.78 -5.70
N ASN A 63 5.30 -12.37 -5.00
CA ASN A 63 4.23 -13.30 -4.65
C ASN A 63 2.91 -12.59 -4.35
N THR A 64 1.82 -13.19 -4.82
CA THR A 64 0.44 -12.84 -4.49
C THR A 64 -0.27 -14.09 -3.94
N TRP A 65 -0.18 -14.30 -2.62
CA TRP A 65 -0.77 -15.47 -2.00
C TRP A 65 -2.23 -15.20 -1.60
N HIS A 66 -3.15 -16.01 -2.13
CA HIS A 66 -4.56 -15.97 -1.78
C HIS A 66 -4.83 -16.86 -0.56
N ASN A 67 -5.53 -16.34 0.43
CA ASN A 67 -5.83 -17.08 1.65
C ASN A 67 -6.80 -18.24 1.37
N ARG A 68 -6.30 -19.48 1.48
CA ARG A 68 -7.00 -20.74 1.16
C ARG A 68 -8.27 -20.97 1.97
N ASN A 69 -8.49 -20.23 3.06
CA ASN A 69 -9.73 -20.30 3.84
C ASN A 69 -10.91 -19.53 3.21
N TYR A 70 -10.61 -18.63 2.27
CA TYR A 70 -11.60 -17.76 1.61
C TYR A 70 -11.83 -18.08 0.14
N TYR A 71 -11.02 -18.97 -0.42
CA TYR A 71 -11.08 -19.35 -1.83
C TYR A 71 -11.17 -20.86 -1.99
N SER A 72 -11.96 -21.33 -2.96
CA SER A 72 -11.93 -22.73 -3.36
C SER A 72 -10.63 -23.07 -4.11
N ALA A 73 -10.21 -24.34 -4.04
CA ALA A 73 -9.03 -24.81 -4.76
C ALA A 73 -9.12 -24.51 -6.27
N GLN A 74 -10.28 -24.78 -6.88
CA GLN A 74 -10.52 -24.50 -8.32
C GLN A 74 -10.31 -23.01 -8.68
N LYS A 75 -10.69 -22.10 -7.79
CA LYS A 75 -10.50 -20.65 -8.03
C LYS A 75 -9.03 -20.27 -7.94
N ILE A 76 -8.31 -20.84 -6.98
CA ILE A 76 -6.87 -20.61 -6.80
C ILE A 76 -6.06 -21.17 -7.98
N ASP A 77 -6.42 -22.35 -8.49
CA ASP A 77 -5.77 -22.96 -9.65
C ASP A 77 -5.87 -22.08 -10.91
N GLY A 78 -6.87 -21.19 -10.98
CA GLY A 78 -7.04 -20.21 -12.05
C GLY A 78 -6.31 -18.90 -11.82
N PHE A 79 -5.66 -18.69 -10.65
CA PHE A 79 -4.99 -17.44 -10.31
C PHE A 79 -3.50 -17.46 -10.61
N ASN A 80 -3.00 -16.34 -11.11
CA ASN A 80 -1.58 -16.06 -11.15
C ASN A 80 -1.11 -15.58 -9.75
N GLU A 81 -0.32 -16.39 -9.06
CA GLU A 81 0.29 -16.02 -7.77
C GLU A 81 1.75 -15.52 -7.93
N TRP A 82 2.21 -15.39 -9.15
CA TRP A 82 3.54 -14.86 -9.49
C TRP A 82 3.41 -13.52 -10.21
N PRO A 83 3.31 -12.42 -9.46
CA PRO A 83 3.09 -11.09 -10.02
C PRO A 83 4.38 -10.56 -10.65
N TRP A 84 4.61 -10.90 -11.91
CA TRP A 84 5.72 -10.31 -12.67
C TRP A 84 5.56 -8.80 -12.74
N GLY A 85 6.60 -8.06 -12.40
CA GLY A 85 6.53 -6.63 -12.43
C GLY A 85 7.78 -5.93 -11.93
N LEU A 86 7.74 -4.62 -12.00
CA LEU A 86 8.82 -3.75 -11.54
C LEU A 86 8.23 -2.44 -11.03
N GLY A 87 8.93 -1.83 -10.07
CA GLY A 87 8.62 -0.51 -9.57
C GLY A 87 9.86 0.27 -9.21
N VAL A 88 9.66 1.56 -9.07
CA VAL A 88 10.69 2.50 -8.63
C VAL A 88 10.10 3.40 -7.55
N GLY A 89 10.96 3.93 -6.68
CA GLY A 89 10.51 4.85 -5.64
C GLY A 89 11.62 5.74 -5.12
N LYS A 90 11.18 6.67 -4.29
CA LYS A 90 12.05 7.50 -3.46
C LYS A 90 11.80 7.15 -2.01
N TYR A 91 12.83 7.16 -1.18
CA TYR A 91 12.70 6.89 0.23
C TYR A 91 13.57 7.79 1.08
N ARG A 92 13.22 7.89 2.34
CA ARG A 92 14.05 8.44 3.39
C ARG A 92 13.85 7.70 4.70
N TYR A 93 14.80 7.83 5.58
CA TYR A 93 14.63 7.57 7.00
C TYR A 93 14.53 8.90 7.71
N ASP A 94 13.57 9.04 8.62
CA ASP A 94 13.44 10.24 9.46
C ASP A 94 14.44 10.24 10.63
N GLU A 95 14.33 11.22 11.52
CA GLU A 95 15.23 11.37 12.69
C GLU A 95 15.10 10.21 13.68
N ASP A 96 13.93 9.55 13.74
CA ASP A 96 13.70 8.37 14.58
C ASP A 96 14.17 7.07 13.89
N GLY A 97 14.60 7.13 12.64
CA GLY A 97 15.01 6.00 11.82
C GLY A 97 13.85 5.24 11.19
N ASP A 98 12.64 5.82 11.18
CA ASP A 98 11.46 5.27 10.57
C ASP A 98 11.48 5.49 9.05
N TRP A 99 11.00 4.50 8.28
CA TRP A 99 11.05 4.54 6.83
C TRP A 99 9.82 5.20 6.22
N HIS A 100 10.06 6.09 5.27
CA HIS A 100 9.08 6.74 4.42
C HIS A 100 9.41 6.45 2.97
N GLY A 101 8.43 6.03 2.16
CA GLY A 101 8.62 5.74 0.75
C GLY A 101 7.48 6.24 -0.12
N LEU A 102 7.84 6.76 -1.29
CA LEU A 102 6.94 7.05 -2.40
C LEU A 102 7.25 6.10 -3.53
N TYR A 103 6.29 5.36 -4.03
CA TYR A 103 6.52 4.32 -5.01
C TYR A 103 5.50 4.33 -6.14
N ALA A 104 5.94 3.82 -7.27
CA ALA A 104 5.09 3.43 -8.38
C ALA A 104 5.56 2.08 -8.91
N MET A 105 4.63 1.14 -9.09
CA MET A 105 4.88 -0.21 -9.60
C MET A 105 3.87 -0.54 -10.68
N ALA A 106 4.25 -1.45 -11.59
CA ALA A 106 3.33 -2.15 -12.47
C ALA A 106 3.65 -3.63 -12.43
N PHE A 107 2.65 -4.45 -12.23
CA PHE A 107 2.79 -5.90 -12.09
C PHE A 107 1.59 -6.64 -12.68
N LEU A 108 1.71 -7.95 -12.85
CA LEU A 108 0.58 -8.79 -13.25
C LEU A 108 -0.27 -9.14 -12.05
N ASP A 109 -1.56 -8.87 -12.13
CA ASP A 109 -2.53 -9.24 -11.11
C ASP A 109 -2.83 -10.76 -11.12
N SER A 110 -3.79 -11.18 -10.32
CA SER A 110 -4.21 -12.58 -10.23
C SER A 110 -4.84 -13.15 -11.52
N HIS A 111 -5.22 -12.29 -12.46
CA HIS A 111 -5.75 -12.67 -13.77
C HIS A 111 -4.72 -12.53 -14.91
N SER A 112 -3.48 -12.19 -14.56
CA SER A 112 -2.38 -11.89 -15.48
C SER A 112 -2.58 -10.61 -16.30
N ASP A 113 -3.41 -9.70 -15.80
CA ASP A 113 -3.55 -8.36 -16.34
C ASP A 113 -2.58 -7.38 -15.66
N VAL A 114 -2.19 -6.33 -16.36
CA VAL A 114 -1.28 -5.32 -15.81
C VAL A 114 -2.03 -4.46 -14.79
N GLU A 115 -1.53 -4.44 -13.56
CA GLU A 115 -2.03 -3.61 -12.46
C GLU A 115 -0.99 -2.54 -12.08
N PRO A 116 -1.16 -1.27 -12.50
CA PRO A 116 -0.36 -0.16 -11.99
C PRO A 116 -0.83 0.24 -10.60
N ILE A 117 0.13 0.55 -9.72
CA ILE A 117 -0.12 1.11 -8.39
C ILE A 117 0.89 2.21 -8.09
N ALA A 118 0.44 3.26 -7.41
CA ALA A 118 1.30 4.29 -6.87
C ALA A 118 0.84 4.67 -5.46
N GLY A 119 1.77 4.94 -4.57
CA GLY A 119 1.43 5.24 -3.19
C GLY A 119 2.57 5.75 -2.34
N TYR A 120 2.21 6.01 -1.10
CA TYR A 120 3.10 6.34 -0.01
C TYR A 120 3.07 5.21 1.03
N GLY A 121 4.22 4.84 1.55
CA GLY A 121 4.37 3.90 2.64
C GLY A 121 5.11 4.53 3.82
N PHE A 122 4.67 4.17 5.02
CA PHE A 122 5.34 4.48 6.28
C PHE A 122 5.58 3.18 7.06
N GLN A 123 6.75 3.05 7.66
CA GLN A 123 7.02 1.97 8.60
C GLN A 123 7.85 2.47 9.78
N LYS A 124 7.36 2.19 10.97
CA LYS A 124 8.21 2.22 12.15
C LYS A 124 9.19 1.07 12.07
N VAL A 125 10.47 1.37 12.30
CA VAL A 125 11.58 0.44 12.04
C VAL A 125 12.38 0.17 13.32
N TRP A 126 12.64 -1.10 13.60
CA TRP A 126 13.46 -1.53 14.73
C TRP A 126 14.62 -2.40 14.26
N GLY A 127 15.76 -2.23 14.89
CA GLY A 127 16.91 -3.14 14.72
C GLY A 127 16.69 -4.46 15.44
N ALA A 128 16.70 -5.58 14.69
CA ALA A 128 16.73 -6.93 15.28
C ALA A 128 18.18 -7.44 15.46
N SER A 129 19.12 -6.90 14.67
CA SER A 129 20.57 -7.07 14.79
C SER A 129 21.26 -5.98 13.97
N ASP A 130 22.60 -5.98 13.95
CA ASP A 130 23.40 -4.99 13.20
C ASP A 130 23.00 -4.86 11.72
N ASN A 131 22.55 -5.96 11.11
CA ASN A 131 22.21 -6.01 9.70
C ASN A 131 20.74 -6.26 9.43
N VAL A 132 19.93 -6.59 10.44
CA VAL A 132 18.51 -6.95 10.28
C VAL A 132 17.62 -5.92 10.94
N ARG A 133 16.66 -5.40 10.19
CA ARG A 133 15.65 -4.48 10.68
C ARG A 133 14.26 -5.02 10.38
N LEU A 134 13.34 -4.79 11.29
CA LEU A 134 11.94 -5.13 11.16
C LEU A 134 11.14 -3.84 11.01
N GLY A 135 10.13 -3.84 10.16
CA GLY A 135 9.25 -2.70 9.97
C GLY A 135 7.78 -3.07 10.02
N ILE A 136 6.98 -2.21 10.65
CA ILE A 136 5.53 -2.29 10.63
C ILE A 136 4.93 -0.91 10.42
N GLY A 137 3.88 -0.82 9.62
CA GLY A 137 3.24 0.44 9.33
C GLY A 137 2.07 0.28 8.38
N TYR A 138 1.94 1.20 7.44
CA TYR A 138 0.84 1.20 6.47
C TYR A 138 1.32 1.69 5.10
N THR A 139 0.53 1.38 4.10
CA THR A 139 0.62 2.01 2.77
C THR A 139 -0.73 2.59 2.37
N ALA A 140 -0.68 3.76 1.73
CA ALA A 140 -1.84 4.44 1.18
C ALA A 140 -1.54 4.88 -0.26
N GLY A 141 -2.47 4.64 -1.18
CA GLY A 141 -2.24 4.95 -2.59
C GLY A 141 -3.45 4.69 -3.47
N VAL A 142 -3.18 4.54 -4.75
CA VAL A 142 -4.17 4.20 -5.77
C VAL A 142 -3.66 3.06 -6.63
N THR A 143 -4.54 2.15 -6.97
CA THR A 143 -4.29 1.09 -7.95
C THR A 143 -5.28 1.17 -9.09
N PHE A 144 -4.91 0.61 -10.24
CA PHE A 144 -5.69 0.60 -11.47
C PHE A 144 -5.79 -0.85 -11.95
N ARG A 145 -7.00 -1.42 -11.89
CA ARG A 145 -7.23 -2.83 -12.17
C ARG A 145 -8.12 -3.03 -13.40
N SER A 146 -7.84 -4.08 -14.15
CA SER A 146 -8.62 -4.45 -15.34
C SER A 146 -10.08 -4.79 -15.02
N ASP A 147 -10.32 -5.48 -13.88
CA ASP A 147 -11.66 -5.84 -13.39
C ASP A 147 -12.52 -4.64 -12.95
N SER A 148 -11.94 -3.46 -12.94
CA SER A 148 -12.59 -2.19 -12.61
C SER A 148 -12.41 -1.14 -13.71
N ASP A 149 -12.24 -1.58 -14.96
CA ASP A 149 -12.05 -0.71 -16.14
C ASP A 149 -10.94 0.33 -15.94
N TYR A 150 -9.91 -0.02 -15.16
CA TYR A 150 -8.81 0.86 -14.76
C TYR A 150 -9.23 2.17 -14.08
N ILE A 151 -10.41 2.18 -13.46
CA ILE A 151 -10.81 3.28 -12.59
C ILE A 151 -9.88 3.29 -11.35
N PRO A 152 -9.37 4.46 -10.92
CA PRO A 152 -8.48 4.54 -9.76
C PRO A 152 -9.20 4.06 -8.49
N LEU A 153 -8.65 3.02 -7.87
CA LEU A 153 -9.13 2.43 -6.63
C LEU A 153 -8.20 2.83 -5.48
N PRO A 154 -8.70 3.47 -4.42
CA PRO A 154 -7.88 3.78 -3.26
C PRO A 154 -7.47 2.51 -2.52
N VAL A 155 -6.22 2.49 -2.08
CA VAL A 155 -5.63 1.43 -1.26
C VAL A 155 -5.21 2.02 0.07
N LEU A 156 -5.58 1.36 1.15
CA LEU A 156 -5.04 1.57 2.49
C LEU A 156 -4.87 0.20 3.14
N ALA A 157 -3.64 -0.18 3.43
CA ALA A 157 -3.34 -1.50 3.93
C ALA A 157 -2.16 -1.51 4.91
N PRO A 158 -2.09 -2.47 5.85
CA PRO A 158 -0.94 -2.66 6.72
C PRO A 158 0.28 -3.05 5.91
N LEU A 159 1.45 -2.61 6.34
CA LEU A 159 2.72 -2.86 5.69
C LEU A 159 3.70 -3.47 6.69
N PHE A 160 4.28 -4.61 6.33
CA PHE A 160 5.27 -5.32 7.12
C PHE A 160 6.56 -5.48 6.34
N SER A 161 7.70 -5.47 7.02
CA SER A 161 8.97 -5.75 6.36
C SER A 161 9.99 -6.43 7.26
N ILE A 162 10.86 -7.19 6.62
CA ILE A 162 12.13 -7.61 7.16
C ILE A 162 13.22 -7.17 6.18
N LYS A 163 14.17 -6.38 6.66
CA LYS A 163 15.27 -5.82 5.86
C LYS A 163 16.57 -6.43 6.29
N TYR A 164 17.35 -6.87 5.31
CA TYR A 164 18.75 -7.27 5.49
C TYR A 164 19.63 -6.38 4.62
N LYS A 165 20.48 -5.56 5.26
CA LYS A 165 21.31 -4.54 4.58
C LYS A 165 20.46 -3.63 3.69
N GLN A 166 20.62 -3.70 2.37
CA GLN A 166 19.94 -2.86 1.38
C GLN A 166 18.66 -3.48 0.83
N VAL A 167 18.36 -4.74 1.15
CA VAL A 167 17.19 -5.45 0.61
C VAL A 167 16.18 -5.71 1.71
N ALA A 168 14.94 -5.34 1.47
CA ALA A 168 13.81 -5.65 2.34
C ALA A 168 12.80 -6.53 1.60
N LEU A 169 12.34 -7.58 2.25
CA LEU A 169 11.08 -8.22 1.92
C LEU A 169 9.98 -7.41 2.56
N GLN A 170 9.11 -6.82 1.75
CA GLN A 170 7.91 -6.12 2.20
C GLN A 170 6.66 -6.91 1.82
N SER A 171 5.65 -6.84 2.67
CA SER A 171 4.38 -7.51 2.44
C SER A 171 3.23 -6.65 2.95
N THR A 172 2.12 -6.72 2.25
CA THR A 172 0.84 -6.12 2.65
C THR A 172 -0.26 -7.16 2.61
N TYR A 173 -1.22 -7.07 3.52
CA TYR A 173 -2.40 -7.91 3.50
C TYR A 173 -3.63 -7.09 3.12
N ILE A 174 -4.25 -7.48 2.02
CA ILE A 174 -5.46 -6.85 1.49
C ILE A 174 -6.65 -7.63 2.03
N PHE A 175 -7.38 -7.04 2.96
CA PHE A 175 -8.56 -7.65 3.54
C PHE A 175 -9.71 -7.72 2.54
N GLY A 176 -10.54 -8.73 2.64
CA GLY A 176 -11.69 -8.94 1.75
C GLY A 176 -12.77 -9.83 2.36
N GLY A 177 -13.65 -10.34 1.52
CA GLY A 177 -14.70 -11.28 1.87
C GLY A 177 -14.51 -12.66 1.25
N ASN A 178 -15.56 -13.48 1.24
CA ASN A 178 -15.52 -14.79 0.61
C ASN A 178 -15.32 -14.63 -0.91
N GLY A 179 -14.22 -15.18 -1.41
CA GLY A 179 -13.90 -15.21 -2.84
C GLY A 179 -13.37 -13.91 -3.43
N TYR A 180 -13.04 -12.88 -2.61
CA TYR A 180 -12.36 -11.66 -3.05
C TYR A 180 -11.51 -11.06 -1.92
N GLY A 181 -10.45 -10.35 -2.26
CA GLY A 181 -9.47 -9.86 -1.28
C GLY A 181 -8.80 -11.01 -0.52
N ASN A 182 -8.50 -10.82 0.75
CA ASN A 182 -7.78 -11.79 1.59
C ASN A 182 -6.50 -12.30 0.93
N VAL A 183 -5.69 -11.36 0.47
CA VAL A 183 -4.48 -11.58 -0.31
C VAL A 183 -3.27 -11.03 0.43
N LEU A 184 -2.23 -11.82 0.55
CA LEU A 184 -0.92 -11.38 0.97
C LEU A 184 -0.09 -11.08 -0.29
N PHE A 185 0.16 -9.81 -0.55
CA PHE A 185 1.03 -9.36 -1.63
C PHE A 185 2.41 -9.06 -1.09
N SER A 186 3.45 -9.59 -1.72
CA SER A 186 4.84 -9.49 -1.27
C SER A 186 5.76 -9.07 -2.40
N TRP A 187 6.74 -8.23 -2.07
CA TRP A 187 7.75 -7.76 -3.01
C TRP A 187 9.10 -7.54 -2.32
N LEU A 188 10.16 -7.57 -3.09
CA LEU A 188 11.46 -7.09 -2.67
C LEU A 188 11.56 -5.59 -2.91
N ARG A 189 12.09 -4.88 -1.93
CA ARG A 189 12.47 -3.48 -2.00
C ARG A 189 13.98 -3.39 -1.87
N TRP A 190 14.64 -2.80 -2.84
CA TRP A 190 16.09 -2.69 -2.89
C TRP A 190 16.51 -1.23 -2.91
N GLU A 191 17.21 -0.79 -1.85
CA GLU A 191 17.82 0.52 -1.75
C GLU A 191 19.07 0.60 -2.65
N LEU A 192 19.09 1.57 -3.56
CA LEU A 192 20.15 1.68 -4.61
C LEU A 192 21.36 2.52 -4.17
N ASN A 193 21.30 3.18 -3.00
CA ASN A 193 22.32 4.11 -2.50
C ASN A 193 23.05 3.53 -1.30
#